data_77941063f4e06335c99a17a609bce34c
#
_entry.id   77941063f4e06335c99a17a609bce34c
#
_cell.length_a   1.000
_cell.length_b   1.000
_cell.length_c   1.000
_cell.angle_alpha   90.00
_cell.angle_beta   90.00
_cell.angle_gamma   90.00
#
_symmetry.space_group_name_H-M   'P 1'
#
loop_
_entity.id
_entity.type
_entity.pdbx_description
1 polymer ?
#
loop_
_entity_poly.entity_id
_entity_poly.type
_entity_poly.pdbx_seq_one_letter_code
_entity_poly.pdbx_strand_id
1 'polypeptide(L)'
;AASAGQANPNFVQKEATQSQVYLNPQFRYQGSDGTRYRSQTLPYAAVGMIVADVNGDGKNEVVVLGEKRLYVYQWQNERLVQLGEYRIPTRMMPLALRSIDLNRDRAEEIILTAYEEDYTQPYSMILSFKGNTFTEVAERLPYYLNVVRIPPDYMPTLIGQKGDPSRIFSRGGVYEMMKQGNSLVQSKKLDLPSG
;
A
#
# COMPACT_ATOMS: atom_id res chain seq x y z
N ALA A 1 -15.51 43.82 23.41
CA ALA A 1 -15.84 43.64 21.99
C ALA A 1 -14.93 42.53 21.45
N ALA A 2 -15.49 41.32 21.30
CA ALA A 2 -14.76 40.20 20.69
C ALA A 2 -14.72 40.41 19.17
N SER A 3 -13.54 40.49 18.63
CA SER A 3 -13.28 40.51 17.19
C SER A 3 -13.73 39.21 16.60
N ALA A 4 -14.79 39.25 15.79
CA ALA A 4 -15.19 38.13 14.95
C ALA A 4 -14.06 37.85 13.96
N GLY A 5 -13.40 36.69 14.09
CA GLY A 5 -12.39 36.25 13.16
C GLY A 5 -12.99 36.19 11.74
N GLN A 6 -12.35 36.86 10.82
CA GLN A 6 -12.72 36.81 9.41
C GLN A 6 -12.68 35.35 8.94
N ALA A 7 -13.84 34.84 8.53
CA ALA A 7 -13.93 33.53 7.90
C ALA A 7 -13.05 33.52 6.67
N ASN A 8 -12.22 32.49 6.52
CA ASN A 8 -11.37 32.31 5.36
C ASN A 8 -12.24 32.33 4.09
N PRO A 9 -12.07 33.28 3.18
CA PRO A 9 -12.93 33.42 2.01
C PRO A 9 -12.89 32.22 1.05
N ASN A 10 -12.00 31.29 1.28
CA ASN A 10 -11.88 30.05 0.50
C ASN A 10 -12.72 28.89 1.04
N PHE A 11 -13.42 29.10 2.18
CA PHE A 11 -14.35 28.10 2.74
C PHE A 11 -15.80 28.49 2.38
N VAL A 12 -16.35 27.84 1.39
CA VAL A 12 -17.78 27.91 1.09
C VAL A 12 -18.45 26.74 1.82
N GLN A 13 -19.11 27.01 2.94
CA GLN A 13 -20.03 26.05 3.54
C GLN A 13 -21.28 25.95 2.64
N LYS A 14 -21.39 24.82 1.93
CA LYS A 14 -22.68 24.36 1.43
C LYS A 14 -23.21 23.33 2.40
N GLU A 15 -24.46 23.49 2.82
CA GLU A 15 -25.15 22.54 3.70
C GLU A 15 -25.06 21.12 3.14
N ALA A 16 -24.59 20.22 4.00
CA ALA A 16 -24.35 18.84 3.67
C ALA A 16 -25.68 18.08 3.57
N THR A 17 -26.10 17.80 2.37
CA THR A 17 -26.98 16.69 2.08
C THR A 17 -26.13 15.52 1.61
N GLN A 18 -25.92 14.55 2.50
CA GLN A 18 -25.42 13.19 2.29
C GLN A 18 -24.10 13.04 1.51
N SER A 19 -23.05 12.66 2.22
CA SER A 19 -21.84 11.93 1.76
C SER A 19 -21.22 12.34 0.42
N GLN A 20 -21.17 13.59 0.10
CA GLN A 20 -20.32 14.08 -0.98
C GLN A 20 -19.02 14.63 -0.39
N VAL A 21 -17.92 14.01 -0.76
CA VAL A 21 -16.60 14.59 -0.56
C VAL A 21 -16.57 15.94 -1.27
N TYR A 22 -16.56 17.03 -0.50
CA TYR A 22 -16.47 18.37 -1.04
C TYR A 22 -15.09 18.59 -1.63
N LEU A 23 -15.00 18.42 -2.94
CA LEU A 23 -13.90 19.01 -3.69
C LEU A 23 -14.22 20.50 -3.82
N ASN A 24 -13.56 21.35 -3.00
CA ASN A 24 -13.67 22.80 -3.15
C ASN A 24 -13.30 23.19 -4.59
N PRO A 25 -14.23 23.71 -5.42
CA PRO A 25 -13.97 24.02 -6.81
C PRO A 25 -12.93 25.14 -6.99
N GLN A 26 -12.58 25.88 -5.94
CA GLN A 26 -11.50 26.87 -5.97
C GLN A 26 -10.10 26.23 -5.81
N PHE A 27 -9.99 25.01 -5.29
CA PHE A 27 -8.78 24.22 -5.34
C PHE A 27 -8.68 23.38 -6.63
N ARG A 28 -9.07 23.97 -7.75
CA ARG A 28 -8.59 23.44 -9.02
C ARG A 28 -7.09 23.66 -9.04
N TYR A 29 -6.35 22.60 -8.83
CA TYR A 29 -4.93 22.61 -9.06
C TYR A 29 -4.67 23.06 -10.50
N GLN A 30 -4.31 24.32 -10.68
CA GLN A 30 -3.78 24.84 -11.92
C GLN A 30 -2.28 24.52 -11.92
N GLY A 31 -1.92 23.30 -12.26
CA GLY A 31 -0.56 22.91 -12.53
C GLY A 31 -0.06 23.71 -13.71
N SER A 32 0.61 24.83 -13.44
CA SER A 32 1.09 25.75 -14.46
C SER A 32 2.51 25.43 -14.96
N ASP A 33 3.17 24.44 -14.37
CA ASP A 33 4.59 24.18 -14.64
C ASP A 33 4.87 22.99 -15.56
N GLY A 34 3.84 22.40 -16.16
CA GLY A 34 3.99 21.27 -17.09
C GLY A 34 4.54 19.98 -16.48
N THR A 35 4.79 19.96 -15.15
CA THR A 35 5.39 18.79 -14.46
C THR A 35 4.35 17.86 -13.83
N ARG A 36 3.07 18.22 -13.90
CA ARG A 36 1.98 17.41 -13.32
C ARG A 36 0.94 17.04 -14.37
N TYR A 37 0.74 15.76 -14.51
CA TYR A 37 -0.22 15.21 -15.46
C TYR A 37 -1.46 14.70 -14.72
N ARG A 38 -2.63 15.05 -15.21
CA ARG A 38 -3.88 14.41 -14.82
C ARG A 38 -4.16 13.30 -15.83
N SER A 39 -3.89 12.05 -15.43
CA SER A 39 -4.01 10.93 -16.35
C SER A 39 -5.46 10.60 -16.67
N GLN A 40 -6.18 10.12 -15.66
CA GLN A 40 -7.54 9.63 -15.81
C GLN A 40 -8.20 9.43 -14.46
N THR A 41 -9.53 9.28 -14.46
CA THR A 41 -10.27 8.87 -13.27
C THR A 41 -10.33 7.35 -13.22
N LEU A 42 -9.95 6.77 -12.09
CA LEU A 42 -10.13 5.34 -11.86
C LEU A 42 -11.60 5.07 -11.49
N PRO A 43 -12.22 3.99 -12.03
CA PRO A 43 -13.64 3.69 -11.80
C PRO A 43 -13.91 3.02 -10.44
N TYR A 44 -12.99 3.13 -9.48
CA TYR A 44 -13.10 2.54 -8.15
C TYR A 44 -12.37 3.41 -7.11
N ALA A 45 -12.70 3.22 -5.84
CA ALA A 45 -12.00 3.86 -4.74
C ALA A 45 -10.62 3.20 -4.54
N ALA A 46 -9.55 4.01 -4.54
CA ALA A 46 -8.21 3.58 -4.21
C ALA A 46 -8.03 3.61 -2.68
N VAL A 47 -7.61 2.49 -2.11
CA VAL A 47 -7.32 2.33 -0.68
C VAL A 47 -5.84 2.52 -0.38
N GLY A 48 -4.99 2.19 -1.35
CA GLY A 48 -3.54 2.33 -1.26
C GLY A 48 -2.89 2.36 -2.64
N MET A 49 -1.67 2.89 -2.69
CA MET A 49 -0.90 2.97 -3.94
C MET A 49 0.59 2.91 -3.62
N ILE A 50 1.34 2.23 -4.49
CA ILE A 50 2.80 2.25 -4.53
C ILE A 50 3.27 2.46 -5.96
N VAL A 51 4.52 2.91 -6.11
CA VAL A 51 5.22 3.06 -7.39
C VAL A 51 6.52 2.31 -7.29
N ALA A 52 6.68 1.26 -8.08
CA ALA A 52 7.81 0.34 -8.04
C ALA A 52 7.96 -0.43 -9.35
N ASP A 53 9.15 -0.88 -9.68
CA ASP A 53 9.39 -1.81 -10.78
C ASP A 53 8.98 -3.22 -10.34
N VAL A 54 7.72 -3.58 -10.58
CA VAL A 54 7.16 -4.88 -10.14
C VAL A 54 7.24 -5.96 -11.23
N ASN A 55 7.58 -5.57 -12.46
CA ASN A 55 7.69 -6.50 -13.58
C ASN A 55 9.13 -6.78 -14.00
N GLY A 56 10.11 -6.00 -13.50
CA GLY A 56 11.55 -6.15 -13.77
C GLY A 56 12.01 -5.58 -15.12
N ASP A 57 11.25 -4.65 -15.71
CA ASP A 57 11.60 -4.02 -17.00
C ASP A 57 12.45 -2.75 -16.84
N GLY A 58 12.77 -2.36 -15.62
CA GLY A 58 13.53 -1.17 -15.26
C GLY A 58 12.72 0.11 -15.26
N LYS A 59 11.39 0.03 -15.38
CA LYS A 59 10.46 1.15 -15.25
C LYS A 59 9.51 0.90 -14.10
N ASN A 60 9.09 1.98 -13.46
CA ASN A 60 8.16 1.86 -12.36
C ASN A 60 6.71 1.73 -12.87
N GLU A 61 6.00 0.77 -12.32
CA GLU A 61 4.56 0.65 -12.41
C GLU A 61 3.89 1.38 -11.26
N VAL A 62 2.62 1.71 -11.47
CA VAL A 62 1.71 2.18 -10.42
C VAL A 62 0.83 1.01 -10.00
N VAL A 63 1.04 0.53 -8.78
CA VAL A 63 0.21 -0.53 -8.21
C VAL A 63 -0.85 0.11 -7.33
N VAL A 64 -2.12 -0.14 -7.63
CA VAL A 64 -3.25 0.45 -6.92
C VAL A 64 -4.05 -0.63 -6.22
N LEU A 65 -4.22 -0.46 -4.92
CA LEU A 65 -5.09 -1.28 -4.10
C LEU A 65 -6.48 -0.66 -4.10
N GLY A 66 -7.43 -1.36 -4.69
CA GLY A 66 -8.86 -1.11 -4.52
C GLY A 66 -9.42 -1.93 -3.35
N GLU A 67 -10.72 -1.86 -3.15
CA GLU A 67 -11.36 -2.54 -2.01
C GLU A 67 -11.20 -4.08 -2.05
N LYS A 68 -11.35 -4.69 -3.22
CA LYS A 68 -11.28 -6.16 -3.41
C LYS A 68 -10.39 -6.58 -4.56
N ARG A 69 -9.61 -5.67 -5.12
CA ARG A 69 -8.71 -5.93 -6.24
C ARG A 69 -7.44 -5.12 -6.14
N LEU A 70 -6.37 -5.70 -6.64
CA LEU A 70 -5.10 -5.05 -6.87
C LEU A 70 -4.93 -4.85 -8.38
N TYR A 71 -4.47 -3.69 -8.78
CA TYR A 71 -4.26 -3.35 -10.19
C TYR A 71 -2.83 -2.91 -10.40
N VAL A 72 -2.24 -3.30 -11.53
CA VAL A 72 -0.94 -2.81 -11.97
C VAL A 72 -1.14 -2.00 -13.24
N TYR A 73 -0.61 -0.79 -13.23
CA TYR A 73 -0.63 0.13 -14.36
C TYR A 73 0.78 0.54 -14.73
N GLN A 74 1.00 0.76 -16.01
CA GLN A 74 2.20 1.41 -16.54
C GLN A 74 1.82 2.76 -17.15
N TRP A 75 2.70 3.75 -16.95
CA TRP A 75 2.55 5.06 -17.57
C TRP A 75 2.98 4.98 -19.03
N GLN A 76 2.05 5.16 -19.95
CA GLN A 76 2.28 5.09 -21.39
C GLN A 76 1.46 6.18 -22.10
N ASN A 77 2.10 6.96 -22.97
CA ASN A 77 1.41 7.98 -23.77
C ASN A 77 0.50 8.89 -22.92
N GLU A 78 1.05 9.43 -21.85
CA GLU A 78 0.37 10.36 -20.92
C GLU A 78 -0.86 9.79 -20.20
N ARG A 79 -0.96 8.48 -20.07
CA ARG A 79 -2.03 7.80 -19.34
C ARG A 79 -1.55 6.53 -18.65
N LEU A 80 -2.33 6.10 -17.67
CA LEU A 80 -2.16 4.80 -17.04
C LEU A 80 -2.81 3.70 -17.88
N VAL A 81 -2.03 2.75 -18.33
CA VAL A 81 -2.50 1.56 -19.06
C VAL A 81 -2.46 0.39 -18.09
N GLN A 82 -3.59 -0.27 -17.89
CA GLN A 82 -3.66 -1.44 -17.02
C GLN A 82 -2.91 -2.62 -17.65
N LEU A 83 -1.97 -3.17 -16.89
CA LEU A 83 -1.20 -4.36 -17.27
C LEU A 83 -1.80 -5.65 -16.71
N GLY A 84 -2.39 -5.57 -15.52
CA GLY A 84 -2.99 -6.72 -14.87
C GLY A 84 -3.84 -6.37 -13.66
N GLU A 85 -4.61 -7.35 -13.22
CA GLU A 85 -5.39 -7.27 -11.99
C GLU A 85 -5.34 -8.59 -11.21
N TYR A 86 -5.45 -8.48 -9.88
CA TYR A 86 -5.51 -9.62 -8.98
C TYR A 86 -6.72 -9.47 -8.05
N ARG A 87 -7.53 -10.51 -7.94
CA ARG A 87 -8.68 -10.53 -7.03
C ARG A 87 -8.21 -10.93 -5.63
N ILE A 88 -8.34 -10.04 -4.69
CA ILE A 88 -8.01 -10.28 -3.29
C ILE A 88 -9.00 -11.28 -2.69
N PRO A 89 -8.54 -12.29 -1.92
CA PRO A 89 -9.42 -13.22 -1.23
C PRO A 89 -10.49 -12.52 -0.39
N THR A 90 -11.73 -13.01 -0.42
CA THR A 90 -12.90 -12.33 0.16
C THR A 90 -12.73 -12.03 1.66
N ARG A 91 -12.10 -12.95 2.40
CA ARG A 91 -11.86 -12.82 3.84
C ARG A 91 -10.70 -11.90 4.20
N MET A 92 -9.91 -11.49 3.22
CA MET A 92 -8.76 -10.64 3.44
C MET A 92 -9.21 -9.18 3.49
N MET A 93 -8.89 -8.51 4.59
CA MET A 93 -9.10 -7.08 4.80
C MET A 93 -7.76 -6.35 4.68
N PRO A 94 -7.50 -5.70 3.54
CA PRO A 94 -6.24 -5.01 3.31
C PRO A 94 -6.02 -3.84 4.25
N LEU A 95 -4.79 -3.71 4.78
CA LEU A 95 -4.36 -2.62 5.65
C LEU A 95 -3.29 -1.75 5.00
N ALA A 96 -2.33 -2.37 4.31
CA ALA A 96 -1.21 -1.65 3.73
C ALA A 96 -0.68 -2.36 2.48
N LEU A 97 -0.13 -1.56 1.57
CA LEU A 97 0.54 -2.00 0.36
C LEU A 97 1.98 -1.50 0.40
N ARG A 98 2.94 -2.39 0.14
CA ARG A 98 4.38 -2.10 0.05
C ARG A 98 4.99 -2.91 -1.08
N SER A 99 6.24 -2.62 -1.40
CA SER A 99 7.04 -3.43 -2.32
C SER A 99 8.47 -3.55 -1.85
N ILE A 100 9.12 -4.63 -2.22
CA ILE A 100 10.53 -4.90 -1.96
C ILE A 100 10.99 -6.04 -2.85
N ASP A 101 12.20 -5.95 -3.39
CA ASP A 101 12.86 -7.03 -4.11
C ASP A 101 13.43 -8.05 -3.10
N LEU A 102 12.67 -9.12 -2.84
CA LEU A 102 13.01 -10.15 -1.85
C LEU A 102 13.98 -11.20 -2.37
N ASN A 103 14.02 -11.40 -3.67
CA ASN A 103 14.79 -12.47 -4.31
C ASN A 103 15.99 -11.93 -5.09
N ARG A 104 16.17 -10.61 -5.15
CA ARG A 104 17.25 -9.88 -5.82
C ARG A 104 17.28 -10.10 -7.33
N ASP A 105 16.10 -10.23 -7.93
CA ASP A 105 15.99 -10.39 -9.39
C ASP A 105 15.64 -9.08 -10.11
N ARG A 106 15.61 -7.95 -9.37
CA ARG A 106 15.30 -6.58 -9.79
C ARG A 106 13.81 -6.27 -9.99
N ALA A 107 12.92 -7.25 -9.84
CA ALA A 107 11.50 -7.00 -9.79
C ALA A 107 11.05 -6.99 -8.32
N GLU A 108 10.39 -5.92 -7.89
CA GLU A 108 9.92 -5.84 -6.51
C GLU A 108 8.66 -6.70 -6.33
N GLU A 109 8.65 -7.57 -5.32
CA GLU A 109 7.45 -8.24 -4.87
C GLU A 109 6.51 -7.25 -4.20
N ILE A 110 5.21 -7.46 -4.42
CA ILE A 110 4.13 -6.68 -3.83
C ILE A 110 3.74 -7.31 -2.50
N ILE A 111 3.85 -6.56 -1.42
CA ILE A 111 3.51 -6.98 -0.06
C ILE A 111 2.13 -6.42 0.29
N LEU A 112 1.16 -7.28 0.43
CA LEU A 112 -0.19 -6.92 0.88
C LEU A 112 -0.35 -7.33 2.33
N THR A 113 -0.29 -6.34 3.22
CA THR A 113 -0.56 -6.54 4.64
C THR A 113 -2.04 -6.46 4.88
N ALA A 114 -2.57 -7.46 5.56
CA ALA A 114 -4.00 -7.61 5.80
C ALA A 114 -4.28 -8.39 7.09
N TYR A 115 -5.55 -8.40 7.48
CA TYR A 115 -6.07 -9.30 8.52
C TYR A 115 -7.24 -10.13 7.97
N GLU A 116 -7.55 -11.21 8.66
CA GLU A 116 -8.74 -12.01 8.35
C GLU A 116 -9.96 -11.42 9.05
N GLU A 117 -11.04 -11.18 8.29
CA GLU A 117 -12.24 -10.46 8.74
C GLU A 117 -12.88 -11.08 9.99
N ASP A 118 -12.97 -12.41 10.03
CA ASP A 118 -13.67 -13.11 11.11
C ASP A 118 -12.82 -13.24 12.39
N TYR A 119 -11.49 -13.24 12.27
CA TYR A 119 -10.58 -13.59 13.37
C TYR A 119 -9.65 -12.47 13.80
N THR A 120 -9.67 -11.34 13.11
CA THR A 120 -8.73 -10.21 13.34
C THR A 120 -7.26 -10.62 13.42
N GLN A 121 -6.92 -11.75 12.77
CA GLN A 121 -5.56 -12.27 12.69
C GLN A 121 -4.84 -11.72 11.45
N PRO A 122 -3.52 -11.56 11.49
CA PRO A 122 -2.77 -11.22 10.30
C PRO A 122 -3.01 -12.26 9.20
N TYR A 123 -3.27 -11.77 8.00
CA TYR A 123 -3.54 -12.58 6.82
C TYR A 123 -2.85 -11.96 5.61
N SER A 124 -1.56 -11.70 5.76
CA SER A 124 -0.78 -11.02 4.73
C SER A 124 -0.40 -11.96 3.60
N MET A 125 -0.06 -11.38 2.44
CA MET A 125 0.40 -12.13 1.29
C MET A 125 1.49 -11.38 0.53
N ILE A 126 2.25 -12.13 -0.26
CA ILE A 126 3.31 -11.63 -1.13
C ILE A 126 3.00 -12.09 -2.54
N LEU A 127 2.98 -11.15 -3.46
CA LEU A 127 2.71 -11.38 -4.87
C LEU A 127 3.92 -10.97 -5.71
N SER A 128 4.22 -11.73 -6.74
CA SER A 128 5.10 -11.35 -7.83
C SER A 128 4.25 -11.01 -9.05
N PHE A 129 4.71 -10.05 -9.86
CA PHE A 129 4.05 -9.66 -11.09
C PHE A 129 5.04 -9.69 -12.26
N LYS A 130 5.01 -10.74 -13.07
CA LYS A 130 5.91 -10.93 -14.21
C LYS A 130 5.14 -11.35 -15.46
N GLY A 131 5.54 -10.81 -16.59
CA GLY A 131 4.85 -11.09 -17.86
C GLY A 131 3.36 -10.75 -17.81
N ASN A 132 2.98 -9.66 -17.12
CA ASN A 132 1.61 -9.22 -16.89
C ASN A 132 0.72 -10.23 -16.13
N THR A 133 1.36 -11.11 -15.35
CA THR A 133 0.66 -12.15 -14.59
C THR A 133 1.08 -12.10 -13.12
N PHE A 134 0.10 -12.16 -12.23
CA PHE A 134 0.34 -12.31 -10.80
C PHE A 134 0.64 -13.76 -10.44
N THR A 135 1.60 -13.95 -9.54
CA THR A 135 1.91 -15.23 -8.91
C THR A 135 1.94 -15.03 -7.40
N GLU A 136 1.27 -15.89 -6.67
CA GLU A 136 1.31 -15.92 -5.21
C GLU A 136 2.65 -16.51 -4.76
N VAL A 137 3.52 -15.68 -4.20
CA VAL A 137 4.82 -16.09 -3.66
C VAL A 137 4.67 -16.69 -2.26
N ALA A 138 3.80 -16.08 -1.46
CA ALA A 138 3.39 -16.58 -0.16
C ALA A 138 2.01 -16.03 0.20
N GLU A 139 1.17 -16.86 0.79
CA GLU A 139 -0.17 -16.50 1.23
C GLU A 139 -0.40 -16.89 2.69
N ARG A 140 -1.46 -16.34 3.29
CA ARG A 140 -1.89 -16.64 4.66
C ARG A 140 -0.77 -16.47 5.70
N LEU A 141 0.06 -15.44 5.48
CA LEU A 141 1.16 -15.15 6.39
C LEU A 141 0.62 -14.60 7.72
N PRO A 142 0.94 -15.25 8.87
CA PRO A 142 0.43 -14.85 10.18
C PRO A 142 1.22 -13.66 10.76
N TYR A 143 1.55 -12.68 9.91
CA TYR A 143 2.33 -11.50 10.24
C TYR A 143 1.70 -10.24 9.68
N TYR A 144 1.69 -9.17 10.45
CA TYR A 144 1.58 -7.82 9.90
C TYR A 144 2.94 -7.43 9.33
N LEU A 145 3.00 -7.25 8.03
CA LEU A 145 4.22 -6.98 7.28
C LEU A 145 4.38 -5.50 6.98
N ASN A 146 5.61 -5.01 6.98
CA ASN A 146 5.95 -3.69 6.50
C ASN A 146 7.36 -3.67 5.91
N VAL A 147 7.66 -2.66 5.09
CA VAL A 147 9.00 -2.43 4.56
C VAL A 147 9.53 -1.15 5.17
N VAL A 148 10.69 -1.24 5.79
CA VAL A 148 11.35 -0.11 6.48
C VAL A 148 12.78 0.03 6.02
N ARG A 149 13.37 1.18 6.29
CA ARG A 149 14.80 1.43 6.10
C ARG A 149 15.41 1.74 7.46
N ILE A 150 16.31 0.87 7.91
CA ILE A 150 16.93 0.96 9.23
C ILE A 150 18.45 1.11 9.11
N PRO A 151 19.08 1.83 10.07
CA PRO A 151 20.55 1.92 10.11
C PRO A 151 21.20 0.54 10.20
N PRO A 152 22.46 0.41 9.76
CA PRO A 152 23.37 1.46 9.29
C PRO A 152 23.28 1.79 7.80
N ASP A 153 22.80 0.86 6.97
CA ASP A 153 22.84 0.95 5.51
C ASP A 153 21.56 1.49 4.88
N TYR A 154 20.49 1.59 5.66
CA TYR A 154 19.17 2.05 5.20
C TYR A 154 18.61 1.29 4.00
N MET A 155 19.03 0.05 3.82
CA MET A 155 18.46 -0.81 2.79
C MET A 155 17.01 -1.18 3.12
N PRO A 156 16.14 -1.31 2.09
CA PRO A 156 14.79 -1.80 2.31
C PRO A 156 14.82 -3.15 3.00
N THR A 157 14.13 -3.25 4.13
CA THR A 157 14.08 -4.45 4.96
C THR A 157 12.63 -4.82 5.22
N LEU A 158 12.26 -6.05 4.90
CA LEU A 158 10.95 -6.58 5.26
C LEU A 158 10.94 -6.90 6.75
N ILE A 159 9.97 -6.33 7.45
CA ILE A 159 9.72 -6.60 8.86
C ILE A 159 8.36 -7.22 9.05
N GLY A 160 8.21 -8.00 10.12
CA GLY A 160 6.95 -8.64 10.46
C GLY A 160 6.71 -8.69 11.96
N GLN A 161 5.45 -8.52 12.31
CA GLN A 161 4.96 -8.69 13.67
C GLN A 161 3.88 -9.78 13.67
N LYS A 162 4.05 -10.80 14.49
CA LYS A 162 3.09 -11.90 14.61
C LYS A 162 1.83 -11.43 15.31
N GLY A 163 0.67 -11.85 14.85
CA GLY A 163 -0.60 -11.63 15.53
C GLY A 163 -0.71 -12.42 16.83
N ASP A 164 -1.45 -11.90 17.78
CA ASP A 164 -1.83 -12.60 19.01
C ASP A 164 -3.35 -12.87 18.96
N PRO A 165 -3.77 -14.15 18.90
CA PRO A 165 -5.19 -14.51 18.86
C PRO A 165 -6.03 -13.99 20.02
N SER A 166 -5.40 -13.72 21.15
CA SER A 166 -6.07 -13.28 22.38
C SER A 166 -6.18 -11.76 22.51
N ARG A 167 -5.63 -10.98 21.58
CA ARG A 167 -5.51 -9.53 21.70
C ARG A 167 -5.63 -8.82 20.35
N ILE A 168 -6.31 -7.67 20.38
CA ILE A 168 -6.41 -6.78 19.21
C ILE A 168 -5.04 -6.24 18.77
N PHE A 169 -4.12 -6.06 19.73
CA PHE A 169 -2.75 -5.62 19.47
C PHE A 169 -1.75 -6.69 19.84
N SER A 170 -0.87 -7.03 18.90
CA SER A 170 0.23 -7.95 19.14
C SER A 170 1.17 -7.40 20.23
N ARG A 171 1.52 -8.23 21.21
CA ARG A 171 2.65 -7.98 22.14
C ARG A 171 3.94 -8.64 21.66
N GLY A 172 3.92 -9.24 20.47
CA GLY A 172 5.11 -9.87 19.91
C GLY A 172 6.15 -8.84 19.50
N GLY A 173 7.42 -9.23 19.48
CA GLY A 173 8.50 -8.42 18.93
C GLY A 173 8.30 -8.21 17.44
N VAL A 174 8.95 -7.18 16.91
CA VAL A 174 9.09 -6.97 15.47
C VAL A 174 10.38 -7.65 15.02
N TYR A 175 10.31 -8.36 13.91
CA TYR A 175 11.42 -9.15 13.38
C TYR A 175 11.71 -8.76 11.94
N GLU A 176 12.99 -8.78 11.59
CA GLU A 176 13.38 -8.86 10.19
C GLU A 176 12.89 -10.20 9.61
N MET A 177 12.34 -10.16 8.43
CA MET A 177 11.79 -11.32 7.76
C MET A 177 12.66 -11.69 6.57
N MET A 178 12.92 -12.98 6.41
CA MET A 178 13.68 -13.51 5.27
C MET A 178 12.86 -14.58 4.55
N LYS A 179 12.97 -14.57 3.22
CA LYS A 179 12.43 -15.64 2.39
C LYS A 179 13.37 -16.84 2.45
N GLN A 180 12.85 -18.00 2.84
CA GLN A 180 13.57 -19.27 2.84
C GLN A 180 12.75 -20.29 2.06
N GLY A 181 13.15 -20.55 0.81
CA GLY A 181 12.34 -21.33 -0.11
C GLY A 181 10.99 -20.66 -0.36
N ASN A 182 9.90 -21.37 -0.11
CA ASN A 182 8.53 -20.87 -0.24
C ASN A 182 7.95 -20.30 1.07
N SER A 183 8.75 -20.21 2.12
CA SER A 183 8.32 -19.74 3.43
C SER A 183 8.96 -18.40 3.77
N LEU A 184 8.26 -17.64 4.61
CA LEU A 184 8.78 -16.43 5.23
C LEU A 184 9.12 -16.75 6.70
N VAL A 185 10.36 -16.53 7.09
CA VAL A 185 10.87 -16.84 8.44
C VAL A 185 11.35 -15.59 9.16
N GLN A 186 11.23 -15.59 10.48
CA GLN A 186 11.84 -14.55 11.32
C GLN A 186 13.36 -14.75 11.36
N SER A 187 14.09 -13.70 11.06
CA SER A 187 15.56 -13.69 11.07
C SER A 187 16.11 -13.08 12.35
N LYS A 188 15.92 -11.79 12.54
CA LYS A 188 16.47 -11.03 13.67
C LYS A 188 15.37 -10.23 14.36
N LYS A 189 15.33 -10.28 15.68
CA LYS A 189 14.47 -9.38 16.45
C LYS A 189 15.01 -7.96 16.42
N LEU A 190 14.14 -7.01 16.19
CA LEU A 190 14.49 -5.59 16.23
C LEU A 190 14.32 -5.06 17.65
N ASP A 191 15.35 -4.36 18.14
CA ASP A 191 15.29 -3.60 19.38
C ASP A 191 14.64 -2.24 19.08
N LEU A 192 13.33 -2.17 19.26
CA LEU A 192 12.59 -0.94 19.13
C LEU A 192 12.55 -0.22 20.49
N PRO A 193 12.63 1.13 20.49
CA PRO A 193 12.49 1.88 21.74
C PRO A 193 11.12 1.58 22.35
N SER A 194 11.14 1.25 23.64
CA SER A 194 9.91 1.13 24.43
C SER A 194 9.29 2.52 24.58
N GLY A 195 8.06 2.69 24.07
CA GLY A 195 7.25 3.89 24.32
C GLY A 195 6.68 3.88 25.74
#